data_c75227ddf5f6e489875bfb0d20844e93
#
_entry.id   c75227ddf5f6e489875bfb0d20844e93
#
_cell.length_a   1.000
_cell.length_b   1.000
_cell.length_c   1.000
_cell.angle_alpha   90.00
_cell.angle_beta   90.00
_cell.angle_gamma   90.00
#
_symmetry.space_group_name_H-M   'P 1'
#
loop_
_entity.id
_entity.type
_entity.pdbx_description
1 polymer ?
#
loop_
_entity_poly.entity_id
_entity_poly.type
_entity_poly.pdbx_seq_one_letter_code
_entity_poly.pdbx_strand_id
1 'polypeptide(L)'
;MFFSGTQSQRCVSEKRLRRRTPVRHKHVREVIRRLGESVGLDLDLAESFLEKAHFEGRDLILVDRVPLGMHVETGDGRSWFPTLRGVIAWQPERCWAAVDHGAIPFLMNGADCMGAGIHLADPSLQAGELVWIRDEEHGKPLAIGVALVSGDEMTEMTNGKAVSTLHWVGDDLWELET
;
A
#
# COMPACT_ATOMS: atom_id res chain seq x y z
N MET A 1 -15.48 50.97 -6.66
CA MET A 1 -15.91 49.54 -6.58
C MET A 1 -14.67 48.70 -6.49
N PHE A 2 -14.34 48.25 -5.30
CA PHE A 2 -13.16 47.38 -5.09
C PHE A 2 -13.66 45.93 -4.97
N PHE A 3 -13.35 45.09 -5.95
CA PHE A 3 -13.53 43.65 -5.82
C PHE A 3 -12.31 43.09 -5.12
N SER A 4 -12.48 42.81 -3.84
CA SER A 4 -11.55 42.03 -3.05
C SER A 4 -11.67 40.55 -3.44
N GLY A 5 -10.83 40.10 -4.34
CA GLY A 5 -10.66 38.68 -4.64
C GLY A 5 -9.84 38.04 -3.54
N THR A 6 -10.49 37.43 -2.56
CA THR A 6 -9.86 36.57 -1.60
C THR A 6 -9.41 35.29 -2.32
N GLN A 7 -8.16 35.30 -2.77
CA GLN A 7 -7.49 34.06 -3.18
C GLN A 7 -7.35 33.18 -1.93
N SER A 8 -8.19 32.17 -1.86
CA SER A 8 -8.00 31.04 -0.94
C SER A 8 -6.62 30.44 -1.25
N GLN A 9 -5.61 30.81 -0.49
CA GLN A 9 -4.35 30.10 -0.45
C GLN A 9 -4.67 28.69 0.07
N ARG A 10 -4.87 27.74 -0.84
CA ARG A 10 -4.72 26.33 -0.51
C ARG A 10 -3.31 26.15 0.05
N CYS A 11 -3.25 25.91 1.34
CA CYS A 11 -2.05 25.50 2.01
C CYS A 11 -1.58 24.22 1.29
N VAL A 12 -0.62 24.33 0.40
CA VAL A 12 0.09 23.18 -0.17
C VAL A 12 0.89 22.64 0.99
N SER A 13 0.32 21.68 1.69
CA SER A 13 1.02 20.87 2.67
C SER A 13 2.21 20.26 1.92
N GLU A 14 3.40 20.69 2.28
CA GLU A 14 4.63 20.14 1.70
C GLU A 14 4.61 18.62 1.97
N LYS A 15 4.41 17.84 0.91
CA LYS A 15 4.40 16.37 0.90
C LYS A 15 5.83 15.87 1.07
N ARG A 16 6.40 16.04 2.27
CA ARG A 16 7.77 15.68 2.59
C ARG A 16 7.83 14.64 3.69
N LEU A 17 8.79 13.75 3.57
CA LEU A 17 9.17 12.85 4.66
C LEU A 17 9.55 13.65 5.90
N ARG A 18 8.93 13.30 7.02
CA ARG A 18 9.27 13.85 8.33
C ARG A 18 10.03 12.81 9.14
N ARG A 19 10.84 13.26 10.10
CA ARG A 19 11.57 12.40 11.05
C ARG A 19 12.41 11.31 10.37
N ARG A 20 12.97 11.62 9.21
CA ARG A 20 13.85 10.69 8.49
C ARG A 20 15.14 10.50 9.28
N THR A 21 15.40 9.25 9.67
CA THR A 21 16.52 8.89 10.54
C THR A 21 17.11 7.55 10.12
N PRO A 22 18.43 7.48 9.86
CA PRO A 22 19.11 6.22 9.64
C PRO A 22 19.00 5.30 10.86
N VAL A 23 18.79 4.01 10.62
CA VAL A 23 18.66 3.01 11.68
C VAL A 23 19.52 1.79 11.37
N ARG A 24 20.08 1.19 12.42
CA ARG A 24 20.81 -0.06 12.27
C ARG A 24 19.83 -1.23 12.16
N HIS A 25 20.16 -2.23 11.34
CA HIS A 25 19.35 -3.43 11.12
C HIS A 25 18.85 -4.06 12.44
N LYS A 26 19.72 -4.17 13.44
CA LYS A 26 19.36 -4.76 14.75
C LYS A 26 18.17 -4.08 15.44
N HIS A 27 17.93 -2.77 15.19
CA HIS A 27 16.86 -2.00 15.82
C HIS A 27 15.52 -2.09 15.05
N VAL A 28 15.53 -2.59 13.83
CA VAL A 28 14.34 -2.75 12.98
C VAL A 28 14.12 -4.20 12.56
N ARG A 29 14.91 -5.12 13.06
CA ARG A 29 14.83 -6.55 12.72
C ARG A 29 13.41 -7.10 12.86
N GLU A 30 12.73 -6.76 13.96
CA GLU A 30 11.35 -7.20 14.20
C GLU A 30 10.37 -6.59 13.19
N VAL A 31 10.56 -5.33 12.81
CA VAL A 31 9.76 -4.67 11.77
C VAL A 31 9.95 -5.36 10.43
N ILE A 32 11.20 -5.65 10.03
CA ILE A 32 11.54 -6.35 8.80
C ILE A 32 10.93 -7.76 8.78
N ARG A 33 11.02 -8.48 9.90
CA ARG A 33 10.42 -9.80 10.07
C ARG A 33 8.90 -9.75 9.85
N ARG A 34 8.20 -8.84 10.53
CA ARG A 34 6.74 -8.66 10.40
C ARG A 34 6.34 -8.25 8.99
N LEU A 35 7.12 -7.38 8.36
CA LEU A 35 6.91 -6.94 6.99
C LEU A 35 7.00 -8.12 6.00
N GLY A 36 8.02 -8.96 6.15
CA GLY A 36 8.15 -10.17 5.34
C GLY A 36 7.03 -11.17 5.60
N GLU A 37 6.75 -11.46 6.88
CA GLU A 37 5.68 -12.39 7.26
C GLU A 37 4.31 -11.99 6.73
N SER A 38 4.01 -10.69 6.68
CA SER A 38 2.71 -10.19 6.18
C SER A 38 2.41 -10.61 4.73
N VAL A 39 3.45 -10.89 3.95
CA VAL A 39 3.34 -11.28 2.53
C VAL A 39 4.02 -12.62 2.21
N GLY A 40 4.42 -13.36 3.24
CA GLY A 40 5.01 -14.69 3.11
C GLY A 40 6.45 -14.70 2.58
N LEU A 41 7.22 -13.63 2.84
CA LEU A 41 8.62 -13.50 2.44
C LEU A 41 9.57 -13.54 3.64
N ASP A 42 10.76 -14.08 3.42
CA ASP A 42 11.91 -13.93 4.32
C ASP A 42 12.83 -12.84 3.75
N LEU A 43 12.75 -11.63 4.36
CA LEU A 43 13.46 -10.46 3.87
C LEU A 43 14.85 -10.37 4.54
N ASP A 44 15.90 -10.52 3.76
CA ASP A 44 17.28 -10.24 4.20
C ASP A 44 17.69 -8.83 3.74
N LEU A 45 17.70 -7.89 4.70
CA LEU A 45 18.08 -6.50 4.51
C LEU A 45 19.30 -6.10 5.36
N ALA A 46 20.11 -7.08 5.78
CA ALA A 46 21.24 -6.85 6.68
C ALA A 46 22.30 -5.91 6.10
N GLU A 47 22.53 -5.98 4.80
CA GLU A 47 23.52 -5.17 4.07
C GLU A 47 22.92 -3.87 3.48
N SER A 48 21.61 -3.64 3.64
CA SER A 48 20.95 -2.47 3.09
C SER A 48 21.05 -1.25 4.00
N PHE A 49 21.06 -0.06 3.42
CA PHE A 49 20.94 1.19 4.16
C PHE A 49 19.48 1.39 4.57
N LEU A 50 19.22 1.37 5.88
CA LEU A 50 17.88 1.44 6.44
C LEU A 50 17.61 2.78 7.10
N GLU A 51 16.42 3.31 6.86
CA GLU A 51 15.92 4.52 7.51
C GLU A 51 14.49 4.33 7.98
N LYS A 52 14.15 5.01 9.06
CA LYS A 52 12.76 5.26 9.47
C LYS A 52 12.34 6.65 9.05
N ALA A 53 11.11 6.80 8.64
CA ALA A 53 10.52 8.09 8.33
C ALA A 53 9.03 8.09 8.67
N HIS A 54 8.42 9.26 8.64
CA HIS A 54 6.99 9.44 8.83
C HIS A 54 6.41 10.24 7.67
N PHE A 55 5.30 9.78 7.12
CA PHE A 55 4.60 10.42 6.01
C PHE A 55 3.09 10.28 6.18
N GLU A 56 2.38 11.40 6.24
CA GLU A 56 0.91 11.47 6.30
C GLU A 56 0.26 10.52 7.32
N GLY A 57 0.79 10.53 8.56
CA GLY A 57 0.26 9.69 9.64
C GLY A 57 0.76 8.25 9.66
N ARG A 58 1.59 7.84 8.70
CA ARG A 58 2.14 6.49 8.58
C ARG A 58 3.64 6.48 8.87
N ASP A 59 4.09 5.48 9.61
CA ASP A 59 5.52 5.19 9.72
C ASP A 59 5.98 4.39 8.50
N LEU A 60 7.14 4.72 7.97
CA LEU A 60 7.76 4.09 6.82
C LEU A 60 9.11 3.48 7.18
N ILE A 61 9.45 2.38 6.51
CA ILE A 61 10.81 1.85 6.39
C ILE A 61 11.29 2.13 4.98
N LEU A 62 12.41 2.84 4.88
CA LEU A 62 13.13 3.02 3.63
C LEU A 62 14.29 2.04 3.58
N VAL A 63 14.47 1.42 2.43
CA VAL A 63 15.58 0.55 2.09
C VAL A 63 16.32 1.20 0.93
N ASP A 64 17.59 1.50 1.13
CA ASP A 64 18.41 2.20 0.14
C ASP A 64 17.75 3.49 -0.36
N ARG A 65 17.14 4.24 0.58
CA ARG A 65 16.40 5.50 0.39
C ARG A 65 15.01 5.37 -0.25
N VAL A 66 14.58 4.18 -0.63
CA VAL A 66 13.25 3.94 -1.23
C VAL A 66 12.26 3.49 -0.14
N PRO A 67 11.07 4.10 0.00
CA PRO A 67 10.06 3.68 0.96
C PRO A 67 9.43 2.36 0.51
N LEU A 68 9.88 1.26 1.09
CA LEU A 68 9.42 -0.09 0.72
C LEU A 68 8.44 -0.71 1.71
N GLY A 69 8.41 -0.25 2.95
CA GLY A 69 7.47 -0.73 3.95
C GLY A 69 6.69 0.40 4.61
N MET A 70 5.45 0.15 4.93
CA MET A 70 4.56 1.08 5.64
C MET A 70 3.85 0.41 6.80
N HIS A 71 3.61 1.19 7.85
CA HIS A 71 2.80 0.79 9.00
C HIS A 71 1.37 1.25 8.78
N VAL A 72 0.44 0.32 8.85
CA VAL A 72 -0.99 0.54 8.57
C VAL A 72 -1.82 0.18 9.78
N GLU A 73 -2.83 0.97 10.08
CA GLU A 73 -3.86 0.62 11.07
C GLU A 73 -4.92 -0.24 10.37
N THR A 74 -5.17 -1.42 10.95
CA THR A 74 -6.22 -2.35 10.52
C THR A 74 -7.21 -2.54 11.66
N GLY A 75 -8.36 -3.16 11.41
CA GLY A 75 -9.35 -3.45 12.43
C GLY A 75 -8.82 -4.26 13.62
N ASP A 76 -7.83 -5.11 13.39
CA ASP A 76 -7.19 -5.97 14.39
C ASP A 76 -5.94 -5.32 15.04
N GLY A 77 -5.65 -4.06 14.70
CA GLY A 77 -4.51 -3.32 15.24
C GLY A 77 -3.61 -2.74 14.15
N ARG A 78 -2.30 -2.69 14.43
CA ARG A 78 -1.30 -2.11 13.53
C ARG A 78 -0.46 -3.19 12.88
N SER A 79 -0.33 -3.14 11.57
CA SER A 79 0.44 -4.10 10.77
C SER A 79 1.44 -3.41 9.86
N TRP A 80 2.60 -4.05 9.64
CA TRP A 80 3.55 -3.67 8.61
C TRP A 80 3.19 -4.37 7.31
N PHE A 81 3.22 -3.63 6.22
CA PHE A 81 2.95 -4.15 4.87
C PHE A 81 3.85 -3.45 3.84
N PRO A 82 4.23 -4.11 2.75
CA PRO A 82 4.95 -3.43 1.67
C PRO A 82 4.16 -2.25 1.11
N THR A 83 4.84 -1.17 0.74
CA THR A 83 4.27 -0.18 -0.16
C THR A 83 4.14 -0.77 -1.57
N LEU A 84 3.55 -0.07 -2.52
CA LEU A 84 3.56 -0.52 -3.92
C LEU A 84 4.99 -0.66 -4.46
N ARG A 85 5.91 0.22 -4.08
CA ARG A 85 7.34 0.10 -4.42
C ARG A 85 7.95 -1.14 -3.78
N GLY A 86 7.54 -1.48 -2.55
CA GLY A 86 7.94 -2.72 -1.88
C GLY A 86 7.41 -3.97 -2.58
N VAL A 87 6.15 -3.95 -3.00
CA VAL A 87 5.56 -5.05 -3.80
C VAL A 87 6.32 -5.24 -5.12
N ILE A 88 6.66 -4.16 -5.81
CA ILE A 88 7.46 -4.23 -7.05
C ILE A 88 8.87 -4.79 -6.78
N ALA A 89 9.52 -4.34 -5.70
CA ALA A 89 10.88 -4.74 -5.36
C ALA A 89 10.97 -6.20 -4.91
N TRP A 90 10.02 -6.66 -4.10
CA TRP A 90 10.08 -7.98 -3.45
C TRP A 90 9.20 -9.04 -4.11
N GLN A 91 8.25 -8.66 -4.97
CA GLN A 91 7.38 -9.54 -5.74
C GLN A 91 6.72 -10.65 -4.89
N PRO A 92 5.95 -10.29 -3.85
CA PRO A 92 5.31 -11.27 -2.99
C PRO A 92 4.31 -12.13 -3.75
N GLU A 93 4.19 -13.41 -3.35
CA GLU A 93 3.28 -14.36 -3.97
C GLU A 93 1.97 -14.55 -3.16
N ARG A 94 1.82 -13.84 -2.03
CA ARG A 94 0.65 -13.93 -1.14
C ARG A 94 -0.05 -12.59 -1.01
N CYS A 95 -1.27 -12.65 -0.47
CA CYS A 95 -2.08 -11.47 -0.15
C CYS A 95 -2.39 -10.60 -1.38
N TRP A 96 -2.75 -11.18 -2.49
CA TRP A 96 -3.04 -10.49 -3.74
C TRP A 96 -4.48 -10.71 -4.23
N ALA A 97 -4.99 -9.76 -4.99
CA ALA A 97 -6.20 -9.88 -5.80
C ALA A 97 -5.93 -9.32 -7.20
N ALA A 98 -6.46 -9.98 -8.23
CA ALA A 98 -6.29 -9.57 -9.62
C ALA A 98 -7.59 -9.02 -10.19
N VAL A 99 -7.49 -7.86 -10.83
CA VAL A 99 -8.63 -7.14 -11.38
C VAL A 99 -8.56 -7.06 -12.90
N ASP A 100 -9.74 -6.95 -13.51
CA ASP A 100 -9.85 -6.71 -14.94
C ASP A 100 -9.40 -5.28 -15.33
N HIS A 101 -9.22 -5.06 -16.62
CA HIS A 101 -8.80 -3.77 -17.17
C HIS A 101 -9.78 -2.64 -16.85
N GLY A 102 -11.08 -2.94 -16.74
CA GLY A 102 -12.12 -1.94 -16.45
C GLY A 102 -12.01 -1.35 -15.04
N ALA A 103 -11.45 -2.07 -14.09
CA ALA A 103 -11.26 -1.59 -12.72
C ALA A 103 -10.06 -0.64 -12.55
N ILE A 104 -9.07 -0.69 -13.45
CA ILE A 104 -7.80 0.04 -13.34
C ILE A 104 -7.99 1.56 -13.17
N PRO A 105 -8.76 2.27 -14.02
CA PRO A 105 -8.91 3.71 -13.90
C PRO A 105 -9.50 4.16 -12.57
N PHE A 106 -10.40 3.36 -11.99
CA PHE A 106 -11.00 3.66 -10.68
C PHE A 106 -10.00 3.50 -9.54
N LEU A 107 -9.20 2.44 -9.56
CA LEU A 107 -8.15 2.22 -8.57
C LEU A 107 -7.06 3.28 -8.62
N MET A 108 -6.66 3.74 -9.80
CA MET A 108 -5.68 4.81 -9.98
C MET A 108 -6.20 6.19 -9.54
N ASN A 109 -7.49 6.33 -9.29
CA ASN A 109 -8.11 7.50 -8.68
C ASN A 109 -8.41 7.32 -7.18
N GLY A 110 -7.95 6.23 -6.58
CA GLY A 110 -8.11 5.95 -5.16
C GLY A 110 -9.48 5.42 -4.76
N ALA A 111 -10.30 4.96 -5.72
CA ALA A 111 -11.56 4.32 -5.42
C ALA A 111 -11.35 2.95 -4.75
N ASP A 112 -12.32 2.54 -3.93
CA ASP A 112 -12.35 1.19 -3.37
C ASP A 112 -12.53 0.15 -4.48
N CYS A 113 -11.92 -1.02 -4.30
CA CYS A 113 -12.02 -2.10 -5.27
C CYS A 113 -13.35 -2.84 -5.12
N MET A 114 -14.11 -2.88 -6.21
CA MET A 114 -15.38 -3.58 -6.27
C MET A 114 -15.17 -5.05 -6.62
N GLY A 115 -15.92 -5.94 -5.95
CA GLY A 115 -15.81 -7.38 -6.16
C GLY A 115 -16.09 -7.83 -7.58
N ALA A 116 -17.01 -7.15 -8.28
CA ALA A 116 -17.32 -7.47 -9.68
C ALA A 116 -16.11 -7.38 -10.64
N GLY A 117 -15.09 -6.60 -10.29
CA GLY A 117 -13.86 -6.47 -11.08
C GLY A 117 -12.76 -7.46 -10.69
N ILE A 118 -12.94 -8.25 -9.62
CA ILE A 118 -11.93 -9.20 -9.15
C ILE A 118 -12.22 -10.59 -9.71
N HIS A 119 -11.32 -11.10 -10.54
CA HIS A 119 -11.48 -12.40 -11.17
C HIS A 119 -10.66 -13.50 -10.49
N LEU A 120 -9.54 -13.14 -9.89
CA LEU A 120 -8.66 -14.06 -9.16
C LEU A 120 -8.20 -13.40 -7.86
N ALA A 121 -8.01 -14.18 -6.83
CA ALA A 121 -7.46 -13.72 -5.56
C ALA A 121 -6.71 -14.87 -4.87
N ASP A 122 -5.81 -14.50 -3.96
CA ASP A 122 -5.13 -15.46 -3.10
C ASP A 122 -6.18 -16.19 -2.23
N PRO A 123 -6.32 -17.52 -2.36
CA PRO A 123 -7.32 -18.27 -1.60
C PRO A 123 -7.08 -18.22 -0.08
N SER A 124 -5.85 -17.98 0.35
CA SER A 124 -5.49 -17.89 1.77
C SER A 124 -5.86 -16.56 2.41
N LEU A 125 -6.21 -15.53 1.60
CA LEU A 125 -6.55 -14.20 2.06
C LEU A 125 -7.85 -14.21 2.87
N GLN A 126 -7.81 -13.63 4.08
CA GLN A 126 -8.96 -13.51 4.96
C GLN A 126 -9.47 -12.06 5.03
N ALA A 127 -10.75 -11.90 5.38
CA ALA A 127 -11.32 -10.60 5.66
C ALA A 127 -10.55 -9.90 6.79
N GLY A 128 -10.27 -8.60 6.63
CA GLY A 128 -9.48 -7.79 7.58
C GLY A 128 -7.99 -7.76 7.31
N GLU A 129 -7.47 -8.65 6.48
CA GLU A 129 -6.05 -8.65 6.10
C GLU A 129 -5.73 -7.58 5.05
N LEU A 130 -4.46 -7.18 5.01
CA LEU A 130 -3.95 -6.31 3.96
C LEU A 130 -3.76 -7.10 2.66
N VAL A 131 -4.08 -6.47 1.55
CA VAL A 131 -4.04 -7.07 0.22
C VAL A 131 -3.46 -6.08 -0.78
N TRP A 132 -2.65 -6.56 -1.71
CA TRP A 132 -2.22 -5.78 -2.86
C TRP A 132 -2.97 -6.21 -4.11
N ILE A 133 -3.36 -5.23 -4.92
CA ILE A 133 -4.17 -5.41 -6.12
C ILE A 133 -3.27 -5.28 -7.33
N ARG A 134 -3.41 -6.22 -8.26
CA ARG A 134 -2.69 -6.22 -9.54
C ARG A 134 -3.65 -6.30 -10.72
N ASP A 135 -3.20 -5.89 -11.91
CA ASP A 135 -3.94 -6.21 -13.11
C ASP A 135 -3.79 -7.70 -13.46
N GLU A 136 -4.85 -8.30 -14.01
CA GLU A 136 -4.86 -9.74 -14.33
C GLU A 136 -4.01 -10.10 -15.54
N GLU A 137 -3.80 -9.15 -16.45
CA GLU A 137 -3.11 -9.37 -17.72
C GLU A 137 -1.57 -9.33 -17.56
N HIS A 138 -1.05 -8.32 -16.85
CA HIS A 138 0.39 -8.09 -16.73
C HIS A 138 0.93 -8.30 -15.32
N GLY A 139 0.06 -8.52 -14.33
CA GLY A 139 0.45 -8.69 -12.93
C GLY A 139 1.03 -7.44 -12.27
N LYS A 140 0.82 -6.25 -12.86
CA LYS A 140 1.37 -4.99 -12.31
C LYS A 140 0.62 -4.56 -11.06
N PRO A 141 1.31 -4.25 -9.96
CA PRO A 141 0.69 -3.70 -8.77
C PRO A 141 0.01 -2.36 -9.04
N LEU A 142 -1.22 -2.20 -8.56
CA LEU A 142 -2.05 -1.02 -8.77
C LEU A 142 -2.42 -0.30 -7.48
N ALA A 143 -2.75 -1.05 -6.44
CA ALA A 143 -3.20 -0.52 -5.17
C ALA A 143 -2.94 -1.49 -4.01
N ILE A 144 -3.05 -0.97 -2.80
CA ILE A 144 -3.01 -1.72 -1.55
C ILE A 144 -4.21 -1.30 -0.72
N GLY A 145 -4.83 -2.23 -0.04
CA GLY A 145 -5.96 -1.96 0.82
C GLY A 145 -6.21 -3.02 1.87
N VAL A 146 -7.34 -2.92 2.53
CA VAL A 146 -7.83 -3.91 3.49
C VAL A 146 -8.92 -4.75 2.81
N ALA A 147 -8.76 -6.07 2.84
CA ALA A 147 -9.78 -7.00 2.38
C ALA A 147 -11.03 -6.92 3.26
N LEU A 148 -12.18 -6.71 2.66
CA LEU A 148 -13.47 -6.66 3.37
C LEU A 148 -14.12 -8.05 3.43
N VAL A 149 -13.71 -8.95 2.55
CA VAL A 149 -14.14 -10.34 2.45
C VAL A 149 -12.93 -11.24 2.17
N SER A 150 -13.09 -12.54 2.25
CA SER A 150 -12.02 -13.50 1.94
C SER A 150 -11.69 -13.52 0.44
N GLY A 151 -10.52 -14.07 0.08
CA GLY A 151 -10.11 -14.20 -1.32
C GLY A 151 -11.11 -15.02 -2.15
N ASP A 152 -11.65 -16.10 -1.60
CA ASP A 152 -12.65 -16.93 -2.28
C ASP A 152 -13.96 -16.15 -2.50
N GLU A 153 -14.43 -15.42 -1.49
CA GLU A 153 -15.64 -14.59 -1.60
C GLU A 153 -15.46 -13.47 -2.62
N MET A 154 -14.27 -12.83 -2.71
CA MET A 154 -13.99 -11.79 -3.70
C MET A 154 -14.28 -12.25 -5.13
N THR A 155 -13.87 -13.46 -5.47
CA THR A 155 -14.01 -14.01 -6.82
C THR A 155 -15.44 -14.39 -7.19
N GLU A 156 -16.31 -14.54 -6.20
CA GLU A 156 -17.73 -14.86 -6.36
C GLU A 156 -18.63 -13.63 -6.34
N MET A 157 -18.11 -12.47 -5.92
CA MET A 157 -18.88 -11.24 -5.82
C MET A 157 -19.28 -10.69 -7.19
N THR A 158 -20.56 -10.30 -7.31
CA THR A 158 -21.09 -9.61 -8.50
C THR A 158 -21.32 -8.11 -8.26
N ASN A 159 -21.30 -7.67 -7.02
CA ASN A 159 -21.46 -6.28 -6.60
C ASN A 159 -20.82 -6.05 -5.23
N GLY A 160 -20.77 -4.80 -4.80
CA GLY A 160 -20.26 -4.41 -3.50
C GLY A 160 -18.73 -4.25 -3.45
N LYS A 161 -18.27 -3.66 -2.37
CA LYS A 161 -16.84 -3.41 -2.13
C LYS A 161 -16.17 -4.68 -1.60
N ALA A 162 -15.06 -5.05 -2.21
CA ALA A 162 -14.23 -6.17 -1.78
C ALA A 162 -12.97 -5.71 -1.04
N VAL A 163 -12.41 -4.55 -1.42
CA VAL A 163 -11.22 -3.99 -0.79
C VAL A 163 -11.40 -2.50 -0.53
N SER A 164 -11.10 -2.07 0.69
CA SER A 164 -10.99 -0.65 1.05
C SER A 164 -9.57 -0.16 0.73
N THR A 165 -9.44 0.70 -0.27
CA THR A 165 -8.16 1.16 -0.80
C THR A 165 -7.48 2.14 0.15
N LEU A 166 -6.18 1.94 0.38
CA LEU A 166 -5.34 2.75 1.26
C LEU A 166 -4.18 3.46 0.55
N HIS A 167 -3.65 2.87 -0.50
CA HIS A 167 -2.49 3.34 -1.24
C HIS A 167 -2.60 2.85 -2.69
N TRP A 168 -2.30 3.73 -3.67
CA TRP A 168 -2.46 3.41 -5.10
C TRP A 168 -1.42 4.10 -5.97
N VAL A 169 -1.28 3.64 -7.19
CA VAL A 169 -0.40 4.28 -8.18
C VAL A 169 -0.92 5.69 -8.50
N GLY A 170 -0.09 6.69 -8.24
CA GLY A 170 -0.41 8.10 -8.43
C GLY A 170 -0.85 8.83 -7.17
N ASP A 171 -0.92 8.18 -6.02
CA ASP A 171 -1.13 8.87 -4.73
C ASP A 171 0.16 9.55 -4.23
N ASP A 172 0.04 10.27 -3.14
CA ASP A 172 1.14 11.07 -2.58
C ASP A 172 2.32 10.23 -2.09
N LEU A 173 2.06 9.01 -1.60
CA LEU A 173 3.12 8.09 -1.20
C LEU A 173 3.84 7.48 -2.41
N TRP A 174 3.11 7.22 -3.49
CA TRP A 174 3.67 6.76 -4.76
C TRP A 174 4.57 7.82 -5.41
N GLU A 175 4.11 9.08 -5.43
CA GLU A 175 4.82 10.23 -6.02
C GLU A 175 5.97 10.77 -5.12
N LEU A 176 6.15 10.19 -3.94
CA LEU A 176 7.13 10.65 -2.98
C LEU A 176 8.56 10.53 -3.52
N GLU A 177 9.21 11.66 -3.70
CA GLU A 177 10.63 11.74 -4.02
C GLU A 177 11.49 11.64 -2.73
N THR A 178 12.59 10.86 -2.77
CA THR A 178 13.40 10.55 -1.58
C THR A 178 14.90 10.76 -1.80
#